data_79be6d77c9d1617160de6e021de089ec
#
_entry.id   79be6d77c9d1617160de6e021de089ec
#
_cell.length_a   1.000
_cell.length_b   1.000
_cell.length_c   1.000
_cell.angle_alpha   90.00
_cell.angle_beta   90.00
_cell.angle_gamma   90.00
#
_symmetry.space_group_name_H-M   'P 1'
#
loop_
_entity.id
_entity.type
_entity.pdbx_description
1 polymer ?
#
loop_
_entity_poly.entity_id
_entity_poly.type
_entity_poly.pdbx_seq_one_letter_code
_entity_poly.pdbx_strand_id
1 'polypeptide(L)'
;GLADNCTGWSRYTGVERYAREKDVALVIPEVQRSFYADMLNGLDYFSFINDELHRICQNFFGFADKRENRYVMGLSMGGYGALKCALTSPDEYSGCAAFSSVADIEKTVFSSNDGRKKEFEAIFGSSIPNSSNLFKLIDKAEDIPPVFLACGEEDPRIIHSEEMYLALKEKGVPVEYSHWTGEHNWIFWDAAVKKAFDYFFKG
;
A
#
# COMPACT_ATOMS: atom_id res chain seq x y z
N GLY A 1 4.21 -7.23 -2.77
CA GLY A 1 5.38 -7.21 -1.88
C GLY A 1 6.71 -7.24 -2.61
N LEU A 2 7.81 -6.99 -1.90
CA LEU A 2 9.15 -6.83 -2.52
C LEU A 2 9.67 -8.11 -3.21
N ALA A 3 9.30 -9.27 -2.72
CA ALA A 3 9.77 -10.57 -3.20
C ALA A 3 8.75 -11.29 -4.09
N ASP A 4 7.62 -10.66 -4.35
CA ASP A 4 6.50 -11.24 -5.10
C ASP A 4 6.24 -10.46 -6.40
N ASN A 5 5.30 -10.95 -7.15
CA ASN A 5 4.79 -10.30 -8.35
C ASN A 5 3.25 -10.19 -8.31
N CYS A 6 2.66 -9.58 -9.33
CA CYS A 6 1.21 -9.35 -9.40
C CYS A 6 0.36 -10.62 -9.25
N THR A 7 0.88 -11.81 -9.57
CA THR A 7 0.13 -13.08 -9.43
C THR A 7 0.06 -13.61 -7.99
N GLY A 8 0.86 -13.06 -7.06
CA GLY A 8 0.93 -13.53 -5.68
C GLY A 8 -0.42 -13.50 -4.98
N TRP A 9 -1.18 -12.45 -5.16
CA TRP A 9 -2.50 -12.30 -4.56
C TRP A 9 -3.48 -13.40 -4.97
N SER A 10 -3.57 -13.71 -6.26
CA SER A 10 -4.45 -14.78 -6.77
C SER A 10 -3.97 -16.17 -6.38
N ARG A 11 -2.64 -16.38 -6.26
CA ARG A 11 -2.06 -17.70 -5.97
C ARG A 11 -2.09 -18.08 -4.50
N TYR A 12 -2.02 -17.12 -3.61
CA TYR A 12 -1.83 -17.37 -2.18
C TYR A 12 -3.01 -16.94 -1.31
N THR A 13 -4.02 -16.28 -1.88
CA THR A 13 -5.18 -15.78 -1.13
C THR A 13 -6.50 -16.09 -1.82
N GLY A 14 -7.59 -15.87 -1.10
CA GLY A 14 -8.95 -15.91 -1.63
C GLY A 14 -9.43 -14.58 -2.22
N VAL A 15 -8.54 -13.63 -2.54
CA VAL A 15 -8.88 -12.24 -2.89
C VAL A 15 -9.90 -12.13 -4.05
N GLU A 16 -9.79 -12.98 -5.07
CA GLU A 16 -10.75 -13.00 -6.20
C GLU A 16 -12.16 -13.39 -5.75
N ARG A 17 -12.26 -14.35 -4.82
CA ARG A 17 -13.54 -14.74 -4.23
C ARG A 17 -14.11 -13.62 -3.37
N TYR A 18 -13.29 -12.98 -2.51
CA TYR A 18 -13.73 -11.86 -1.67
C TYR A 18 -14.21 -10.68 -2.52
N ALA A 19 -13.50 -10.38 -3.60
CA ALA A 19 -13.89 -9.33 -4.55
C ALA A 19 -15.22 -9.65 -5.23
N ARG A 20 -15.40 -10.90 -5.68
CA ARG A 20 -16.65 -11.34 -6.30
C ARG A 20 -17.85 -11.27 -5.33
N GLU A 21 -17.66 -11.65 -4.08
CA GLU A 21 -18.71 -11.58 -3.05
C GLU A 21 -19.16 -10.14 -2.76
N LYS A 22 -18.31 -9.16 -3.04
CA LYS A 22 -18.57 -7.72 -2.82
C LYS A 22 -18.82 -6.93 -4.13
N ASP A 23 -18.90 -7.61 -5.27
CA ASP A 23 -19.05 -7.00 -6.60
C ASP A 23 -17.97 -5.95 -6.92
N VAL A 24 -16.72 -6.29 -6.59
CA VAL A 24 -15.54 -5.42 -6.75
C VAL A 24 -14.62 -5.98 -7.84
N ALA A 25 -14.17 -5.13 -8.75
CA ALA A 25 -13.11 -5.48 -9.70
C ALA A 25 -11.72 -5.34 -9.05
N LEU A 26 -10.82 -6.26 -9.38
CA LEU A 26 -9.43 -6.23 -8.93
C LEU A 26 -8.50 -5.80 -10.05
N VAL A 27 -7.62 -4.86 -9.76
CA VAL A 27 -6.49 -4.47 -10.61
C VAL A 27 -5.22 -4.69 -9.79
N ILE A 28 -4.39 -5.64 -10.21
CA ILE A 28 -3.18 -6.03 -9.47
C ILE A 28 -1.96 -5.75 -10.36
N PRO A 29 -1.37 -4.55 -10.27
CA PRO A 29 -0.26 -4.15 -11.11
C PRO A 29 1.06 -4.78 -10.68
N GLU A 30 2.02 -4.83 -11.61
CA GLU A 30 3.40 -5.18 -11.35
C GLU A 30 4.26 -3.91 -11.28
N VAL A 31 4.96 -3.73 -10.18
CA VAL A 31 5.86 -2.59 -9.96
C VAL A 31 7.28 -3.03 -9.60
N GLN A 32 7.55 -4.32 -9.69
CA GLN A 32 8.84 -4.91 -9.36
C GLN A 32 9.33 -4.47 -7.96
N ARG A 33 10.60 -4.11 -7.82
CA ARG A 33 11.23 -3.72 -6.55
C ARG A 33 11.38 -2.21 -6.39
N SER A 34 10.54 -1.42 -7.07
CA SER A 34 10.64 0.04 -7.19
C SER A 34 10.30 0.83 -5.93
N PHE A 35 9.75 0.21 -4.90
CA PHE A 35 9.12 0.92 -3.77
C PHE A 35 8.11 1.99 -4.23
N TYR A 36 7.37 1.70 -5.31
CA TYR A 36 6.39 2.65 -5.85
C TYR A 36 6.99 4.05 -6.06
N ALA A 37 8.21 4.10 -6.58
CA ALA A 37 8.89 5.35 -6.92
C ALA A 37 8.98 5.51 -8.43
N ASP A 38 9.01 6.75 -8.89
CA ASP A 38 9.58 7.09 -10.18
C ASP A 38 11.08 7.03 -9.96
N MET A 39 11.72 5.99 -10.51
CA MET A 39 13.09 5.64 -10.16
C MET A 39 14.09 6.59 -10.82
N LEU A 40 15.14 6.96 -10.09
CA LEU A 40 16.22 7.73 -10.68
C LEU A 40 16.87 7.01 -11.87
N ASN A 41 17.07 5.69 -11.74
CA ASN A 41 17.63 4.84 -12.78
C ASN A 41 16.68 3.65 -13.02
N GLY A 42 15.50 3.91 -13.61
CA GLY A 42 14.50 2.88 -13.88
C GLY A 42 13.26 3.47 -14.54
N LEU A 43 12.11 2.86 -14.26
CA LEU A 43 10.80 3.29 -14.79
C LEU A 43 10.05 4.15 -13.78
N ASP A 44 9.08 4.93 -14.27
CA ASP A 44 8.24 5.81 -13.48
C ASP A 44 7.04 5.05 -12.90
N TYR A 45 7.31 4.13 -11.96
CA TYR A 45 6.30 3.24 -11.43
C TYR A 45 5.22 3.95 -10.61
N PHE A 46 5.56 5.03 -9.91
CA PHE A 46 4.57 5.77 -9.14
C PHE A 46 3.61 6.51 -10.07
N SER A 47 4.13 7.23 -11.05
CA SER A 47 3.32 7.90 -12.08
C SER A 47 2.44 6.91 -12.84
N PHE A 48 2.97 5.72 -13.17
CA PHE A 48 2.16 4.67 -13.78
C PHE A 48 0.97 4.25 -12.90
N ILE A 49 1.20 3.93 -11.61
CA ILE A 49 0.14 3.48 -10.71
C ILE A 49 -0.84 4.59 -10.37
N ASN A 50 -0.32 5.77 -10.05
CA ASN A 50 -1.14 6.87 -9.55
C ASN A 50 -1.97 7.56 -10.64
N ASP A 51 -1.43 7.65 -11.86
CA ASP A 51 -2.03 8.43 -12.92
C ASP A 51 -2.47 7.60 -14.13
N GLU A 52 -1.58 6.74 -14.69
CA GLU A 52 -1.83 6.11 -15.97
C GLU A 52 -2.77 4.90 -15.84
N LEU A 53 -2.57 4.06 -14.82
CA LEU A 53 -3.30 2.82 -14.62
C LEU A 53 -4.81 3.04 -14.54
N HIS A 54 -5.24 4.09 -13.85
CA HIS A 54 -6.65 4.45 -13.73
C HIS A 54 -7.27 4.76 -15.09
N ARG A 55 -6.60 5.59 -15.89
CA ARG A 55 -7.05 5.95 -17.25
C ARG A 55 -7.10 4.74 -18.17
N ILE A 56 -6.13 3.85 -18.06
CA ILE A 56 -6.12 2.59 -18.83
C ILE A 56 -7.33 1.75 -18.43
N CYS A 57 -7.60 1.54 -17.16
CA CYS A 57 -8.72 0.75 -16.67
C CYS A 57 -10.07 1.36 -17.07
N GLN A 58 -10.21 2.66 -17.00
CA GLN A 58 -11.41 3.36 -17.46
C GLN A 58 -11.68 3.12 -18.96
N ASN A 59 -10.65 3.31 -19.78
CA ASN A 59 -10.79 3.19 -21.23
C ASN A 59 -11.07 1.76 -21.70
N PHE A 60 -10.44 0.76 -21.05
CA PHE A 60 -10.59 -0.63 -21.48
C PHE A 60 -11.79 -1.35 -20.85
N PHE A 61 -12.12 -1.03 -19.60
CA PHE A 61 -13.14 -1.77 -18.85
C PHE A 61 -14.38 -0.95 -18.52
N GLY A 62 -14.38 0.35 -18.82
CA GLY A 62 -15.50 1.22 -18.53
C GLY A 62 -15.73 1.45 -17.03
N PHE A 63 -14.70 1.35 -16.20
CA PHE A 63 -14.80 1.61 -14.77
C PHE A 63 -15.21 3.06 -14.52
N ALA A 64 -16.11 3.25 -13.56
CA ALA A 64 -16.51 4.59 -13.18
C ALA A 64 -15.35 5.35 -12.53
N ASP A 65 -15.07 6.55 -13.06
CA ASP A 65 -14.10 7.48 -12.51
C ASP A 65 -14.69 8.26 -11.32
N LYS A 66 -14.87 7.56 -10.22
CA LYS A 66 -15.44 8.15 -9.01
C LYS A 66 -14.64 7.70 -7.81
N ARG A 67 -14.25 8.66 -6.98
CA ARG A 67 -13.58 8.42 -5.70
C ARG A 67 -14.28 7.34 -4.88
N GLU A 68 -15.62 7.39 -4.79
CA GLU A 68 -16.44 6.48 -3.98
C GLU A 68 -16.28 5.00 -4.34
N ASN A 69 -15.80 4.73 -5.54
CA ASN A 69 -15.65 3.36 -6.07
C ASN A 69 -14.20 2.89 -6.10
N ARG A 70 -13.25 3.71 -5.61
CA ARG A 70 -11.83 3.40 -5.74
C ARG A 70 -11.16 3.20 -4.38
N TYR A 71 -10.53 2.04 -4.24
CA TYR A 71 -9.80 1.64 -3.04
C TYR A 71 -8.41 1.17 -3.40
N VAL A 72 -7.44 1.38 -2.53
CA VAL A 72 -6.06 0.91 -2.70
C VAL A 72 -5.65 0.06 -1.51
N MET A 73 -5.09 -1.14 -1.79
CA MET A 73 -4.69 -2.08 -0.75
C MET A 73 -3.35 -2.74 -1.10
N GLY A 74 -2.57 -3.05 -0.09
CA GLY A 74 -1.30 -3.73 -0.33
C GLY A 74 -0.65 -4.31 0.92
N LEU A 75 0.34 -5.18 0.70
CA LEU A 75 1.13 -5.82 1.76
C LEU A 75 2.60 -5.41 1.68
N SER A 76 3.29 -5.31 2.81
CA SER A 76 4.73 -5.05 2.90
C SER A 76 5.14 -3.80 2.10
N MET A 77 5.98 -3.92 1.06
CA MET A 77 6.26 -2.86 0.11
C MET A 77 4.98 -2.34 -0.58
N GLY A 78 4.02 -3.22 -0.88
CA GLY A 78 2.71 -2.84 -1.43
C GLY A 78 1.84 -2.08 -0.44
N GLY A 79 1.96 -2.36 0.86
CA GLY A 79 1.31 -1.57 1.92
C GLY A 79 1.85 -0.15 1.96
N TYR A 80 3.17 0.01 1.85
CA TYR A 80 3.80 1.31 1.65
C TYR A 80 3.27 2.02 0.41
N GLY A 81 3.18 1.31 -0.73
CA GLY A 81 2.65 1.87 -1.98
C GLY A 81 1.19 2.29 -1.86
N ALA A 82 0.34 1.50 -1.21
CA ALA A 82 -1.06 1.83 -0.97
C ALA A 82 -1.19 3.11 -0.13
N LEU A 83 -0.45 3.22 0.97
CA LEU A 83 -0.42 4.43 1.78
C LEU A 83 0.10 5.63 0.99
N LYS A 84 1.17 5.45 0.20
CA LYS A 84 1.72 6.52 -0.64
C LYS A 84 0.70 7.05 -1.64
N CYS A 85 -0.05 6.17 -2.32
CA CYS A 85 -1.12 6.58 -3.24
C CYS A 85 -2.21 7.38 -2.50
N ALA A 86 -2.74 6.82 -1.41
CA ALA A 86 -3.81 7.47 -0.64
C ALA A 86 -3.40 8.81 0.00
N LEU A 87 -2.13 8.98 0.36
CA LEU A 87 -1.60 10.21 0.93
C LEU A 87 -1.20 11.25 -0.11
N THR A 88 -0.83 10.82 -1.33
CA THR A 88 -0.44 11.72 -2.41
C THR A 88 -1.66 12.25 -3.18
N SER A 89 -2.66 11.38 -3.38
CA SER A 89 -3.88 11.68 -4.14
C SER A 89 -5.13 11.27 -3.33
N PRO A 90 -5.38 11.92 -2.17
CA PRO A 90 -6.44 11.52 -1.25
C PRO A 90 -7.84 11.69 -1.85
N ASP A 91 -8.00 12.57 -2.81
CA ASP A 91 -9.23 12.82 -3.58
C ASP A 91 -9.55 11.70 -4.59
N GLU A 92 -8.60 10.82 -4.85
CA GLU A 92 -8.76 9.69 -5.78
C GLU A 92 -9.29 8.41 -5.11
N TYR A 93 -9.22 8.29 -3.77
CA TYR A 93 -9.51 7.06 -3.06
C TYR A 93 -10.56 7.23 -1.97
N SER A 94 -11.44 6.23 -1.85
CA SER A 94 -12.44 6.12 -0.77
C SER A 94 -11.96 5.37 0.46
N GLY A 95 -10.88 4.63 0.31
CA GLY A 95 -10.26 3.89 1.40
C GLY A 95 -8.90 3.31 1.02
N CYS A 96 -8.08 3.10 2.05
CA CYS A 96 -6.76 2.51 1.93
C CYS A 96 -6.57 1.38 2.93
N ALA A 97 -6.01 0.24 2.51
CA ALA A 97 -5.59 -0.79 3.44
C ALA A 97 -4.10 -1.13 3.28
N ALA A 98 -3.39 -1.25 4.40
CA ALA A 98 -1.98 -1.60 4.40
C ALA A 98 -1.69 -2.71 5.42
N PHE A 99 -1.10 -3.81 4.93
CA PHE A 99 -0.82 -4.99 5.71
C PHE A 99 0.69 -5.16 5.88
N SER A 100 1.15 -5.32 7.14
CA SER A 100 2.59 -5.53 7.41
C SER A 100 3.47 -4.49 6.69
N SER A 101 3.03 -3.24 6.65
CA SER A 101 3.59 -2.20 5.79
C SER A 101 4.96 -1.72 6.26
N VAL A 102 5.79 -1.33 5.30
CA VAL A 102 6.88 -0.40 5.58
C VAL A 102 6.28 0.99 5.81
N ALA A 103 6.56 1.62 6.95
CA ALA A 103 6.15 2.99 7.22
C ALA A 103 7.30 3.98 7.01
N ASP A 104 8.45 3.67 7.62
CA ASP A 104 9.65 4.49 7.52
C ASP A 104 10.63 3.88 6.51
N ILE A 105 10.62 4.45 5.31
CA ILE A 105 11.51 3.99 4.26
C ILE A 105 12.97 4.40 4.53
N GLU A 106 13.21 5.52 5.20
CA GLU A 106 14.56 5.97 5.55
C GLU A 106 15.21 4.98 6.51
N LYS A 107 14.51 4.61 7.59
CA LYS A 107 14.99 3.56 8.51
C LYS A 107 15.22 2.24 7.76
N THR A 108 14.33 1.88 6.85
CA THR A 108 14.44 0.63 6.07
C THR A 108 15.67 0.64 5.17
N VAL A 109 15.98 1.75 4.50
CA VAL A 109 17.16 1.92 3.64
C VAL A 109 18.45 1.89 4.45
N PHE A 110 18.51 2.67 5.54
CA PHE A 110 19.74 2.82 6.32
C PHE A 110 20.03 1.63 7.24
N SER A 111 19.02 0.88 7.67
CA SER A 111 19.20 -0.35 8.46
C SER A 111 19.54 -1.58 7.63
N SER A 112 19.43 -1.51 6.30
CA SER A 112 19.71 -2.64 5.42
C SER A 112 21.22 -2.86 5.24
N ASN A 113 21.79 -3.73 6.07
CA ASN A 113 23.17 -4.25 5.92
C ASN A 113 23.28 -5.36 4.85
N ASP A 114 22.23 -5.60 4.08
CA ASP A 114 22.06 -6.76 3.21
C ASP A 114 22.49 -6.55 1.74
N GLY A 115 23.29 -5.53 1.49
CA GLY A 115 23.78 -5.24 0.13
C GLY A 115 22.79 -4.48 -0.76
N ARG A 116 21.60 -4.12 -0.26
CA ARG A 116 20.58 -3.38 -1.06
C ARG A 116 20.85 -1.88 -1.23
N LYS A 117 21.98 -1.39 -0.73
CA LYS A 117 22.33 0.04 -0.88
C LYS A 117 22.30 0.50 -2.34
N LYS A 118 22.88 -0.28 -3.25
CA LYS A 118 22.88 0.05 -4.69
C LYS A 118 21.48 0.02 -5.32
N GLU A 119 20.61 -0.87 -4.84
CA GLU A 119 19.22 -0.93 -5.26
C GLU A 119 18.49 0.37 -4.86
N PHE A 120 18.64 0.79 -3.62
CA PHE A 120 18.03 2.04 -3.14
C PHE A 120 18.62 3.29 -3.80
N GLU A 121 19.92 3.30 -4.09
CA GLU A 121 20.56 4.37 -4.87
C GLU A 121 20.00 4.44 -6.31
N ALA A 122 19.68 3.30 -6.93
CA ALA A 122 19.05 3.27 -8.24
C ALA A 122 17.59 3.77 -8.20
N ILE A 123 16.88 3.51 -7.11
CA ILE A 123 15.49 3.95 -6.93
C ILE A 123 15.44 5.45 -6.58
N PHE A 124 16.13 5.86 -5.52
CA PHE A 124 15.96 7.18 -4.90
C PHE A 124 17.13 8.15 -5.10
N GLY A 125 18.26 7.67 -5.59
CA GLY A 125 19.50 8.45 -5.63
C GLY A 125 20.22 8.50 -4.27
N SER A 126 20.84 9.62 -3.96
CA SER A 126 21.65 9.80 -2.74
C SER A 126 20.82 10.04 -1.48
N SER A 127 19.53 10.35 -1.62
CA SER A 127 18.62 10.64 -0.49
C SER A 127 17.17 10.30 -0.84
N ILE A 128 16.38 9.97 0.18
CA ILE A 128 14.95 9.70 0.00
C ILE A 128 14.21 11.02 -0.22
N PRO A 129 13.49 11.19 -1.34
CA PRO A 129 12.72 12.40 -1.59
C PRO A 129 11.52 12.51 -0.63
N ASN A 130 11.11 13.73 -0.31
CA ASN A 130 9.95 13.97 0.58
C ASN A 130 8.66 13.33 0.06
N SER A 131 8.51 13.19 -1.25
CA SER A 131 7.39 12.48 -1.91
C SER A 131 7.39 10.97 -1.67
N SER A 132 8.44 10.42 -1.08
CA SER A 132 8.55 9.00 -0.71
C SER A 132 8.59 8.79 0.82
N ASN A 133 8.49 9.84 1.62
CA ASN A 133 8.41 9.76 3.07
C ASN A 133 6.95 9.88 3.52
N LEU A 134 6.36 8.77 3.97
CA LEU A 134 4.93 8.73 4.32
C LEU A 134 4.55 9.71 5.43
N PHE A 135 5.40 9.92 6.42
CA PHE A 135 5.11 10.85 7.51
C PHE A 135 5.05 12.30 7.01
N LYS A 136 5.94 12.67 6.08
CA LYS A 136 5.87 13.99 5.43
C LYS A 136 4.67 14.14 4.49
N LEU A 137 4.19 13.04 3.91
CA LEU A 137 2.95 13.04 3.13
C LEU A 137 1.74 13.22 4.04
N ILE A 138 1.68 12.56 5.20
CA ILE A 138 0.61 12.74 6.21
C ILE A 138 0.52 14.22 6.62
N ASP A 139 1.65 14.87 6.89
CA ASP A 139 1.68 16.28 7.31
C ASP A 139 1.01 17.21 6.29
N LYS A 140 1.20 16.91 5.00
CA LYS A 140 0.74 17.75 3.88
C LYS A 140 -0.64 17.42 3.38
N ALA A 141 -1.05 16.15 3.48
CA ALA A 141 -2.30 15.68 2.91
C ALA A 141 -3.50 16.23 3.70
N GLU A 142 -4.55 16.57 2.95
CA GLU A 142 -5.88 16.92 3.47
C GLU A 142 -6.87 15.85 3.00
N ASP A 143 -7.99 15.70 3.70
CA ASP A 143 -9.08 14.75 3.36
C ASP A 143 -8.62 13.31 3.11
N ILE A 144 -7.60 12.86 3.87
CA ILE A 144 -7.08 11.49 3.79
C ILE A 144 -8.25 10.50 3.98
N PRO A 145 -8.42 9.52 3.06
CA PRO A 145 -9.50 8.55 3.17
C PRO A 145 -9.34 7.65 4.41
N PRO A 146 -10.42 6.99 4.88
CA PRO A 146 -10.31 5.98 5.94
C PRO A 146 -9.23 4.94 5.65
N VAL A 147 -8.43 4.60 6.67
CA VAL A 147 -7.31 3.67 6.55
C VAL A 147 -7.55 2.43 7.42
N PHE A 148 -7.33 1.26 6.86
CA PHE A 148 -7.30 -0.01 7.57
C PHE A 148 -5.86 -0.54 7.62
N LEU A 149 -5.31 -0.69 8.82
CA LEU A 149 -3.98 -1.26 9.05
C LEU A 149 -4.10 -2.64 9.67
N ALA A 150 -3.28 -3.59 9.23
CA ALA A 150 -3.16 -4.89 9.88
C ALA A 150 -1.70 -5.36 9.91
N CYS A 151 -1.29 -5.96 11.05
CA CYS A 151 0.04 -6.55 11.21
C CYS A 151 0.01 -7.73 12.17
N GLY A 152 0.79 -8.77 11.88
CA GLY A 152 0.98 -9.89 12.78
C GLY A 152 1.81 -9.49 14.00
N GLU A 153 1.49 -10.08 15.16
CA GLU A 153 2.21 -9.79 16.40
C GLU A 153 3.66 -10.30 16.39
N GLU A 154 3.94 -11.33 15.59
CA GLU A 154 5.29 -11.86 15.36
C GLU A 154 5.95 -11.29 14.09
N ASP A 155 5.30 -10.35 13.42
CA ASP A 155 5.83 -9.71 12.23
C ASP A 155 6.88 -8.65 12.60
N PRO A 156 8.09 -8.66 12.01
CA PRO A 156 9.10 -7.64 12.26
C PRO A 156 8.67 -6.22 11.86
N ARG A 157 7.55 -6.08 11.14
CA ARG A 157 6.96 -4.79 10.75
C ARG A 157 5.93 -4.26 11.75
N ILE A 158 5.71 -4.91 12.88
CA ILE A 158 4.71 -4.48 13.87
C ILE A 158 4.95 -3.04 14.33
N ILE A 159 6.19 -2.67 14.63
CA ILE A 159 6.55 -1.30 15.05
C ILE A 159 6.24 -0.27 13.95
N HIS A 160 6.49 -0.59 12.68
CA HIS A 160 6.14 0.29 11.56
C HIS A 160 4.63 0.52 11.46
N SER A 161 3.83 -0.52 11.71
CA SER A 161 2.37 -0.42 11.68
C SER A 161 1.84 0.42 12.85
N GLU A 162 2.43 0.29 14.03
CA GLU A 162 2.10 1.10 15.22
C GLU A 162 2.47 2.58 15.02
N GLU A 163 3.68 2.87 14.54
CA GLU A 163 4.12 4.24 14.23
C GLU A 163 3.17 4.90 13.20
N MET A 164 2.78 4.16 12.16
CA MET A 164 1.84 4.65 11.14
C MET A 164 0.45 4.90 11.72
N TYR A 165 -0.07 3.98 12.54
CA TYR A 165 -1.35 4.16 13.22
C TYR A 165 -1.37 5.43 14.07
N LEU A 166 -0.33 5.64 14.88
CA LEU A 166 -0.24 6.82 15.74
C LEU A 166 -0.18 8.12 14.93
N ALA A 167 0.61 8.16 13.86
CA ALA A 167 0.70 9.34 13.01
C ALA A 167 -0.63 9.68 12.31
N LEU A 168 -1.33 8.69 11.76
CA LEU A 168 -2.64 8.88 11.15
C LEU A 168 -3.69 9.34 12.17
N LYS A 169 -3.67 8.75 13.36
CA LYS A 169 -4.57 9.13 14.46
C LYS A 169 -4.33 10.56 14.94
N GLU A 170 -3.07 10.96 15.10
CA GLU A 170 -2.70 12.34 15.46
C GLU A 170 -3.17 13.35 14.41
N LYS A 171 -3.10 12.98 13.11
CA LYS A 171 -3.63 13.78 12.00
C LYS A 171 -5.16 13.86 11.98
N GLY A 172 -5.86 13.03 12.77
CA GLY A 172 -7.33 12.96 12.80
C GLY A 172 -7.95 12.09 11.71
N VAL A 173 -7.16 11.24 11.05
CA VAL A 173 -7.64 10.32 10.01
C VAL A 173 -8.47 9.20 10.64
N PRO A 174 -9.64 8.84 10.07
CA PRO A 174 -10.33 7.63 10.47
C PRO A 174 -9.45 6.40 10.18
N VAL A 175 -8.88 5.81 11.23
CA VAL A 175 -7.97 4.68 11.10
C VAL A 175 -8.39 3.53 12.01
N GLU A 176 -8.52 2.34 11.42
CA GLU A 176 -8.69 1.06 12.11
C GLU A 176 -7.36 0.33 12.11
N TYR A 177 -6.89 -0.11 13.27
CA TYR A 177 -5.68 -0.92 13.39
C TYR A 177 -6.01 -2.25 14.05
N SER A 178 -5.81 -3.33 13.31
CA SER A 178 -6.03 -4.69 13.75
C SER A 178 -4.70 -5.45 13.81
N HIS A 179 -4.41 -6.09 14.95
CA HIS A 179 -3.27 -6.98 15.08
C HIS A 179 -3.72 -8.28 15.77
N TRP A 180 -3.08 -9.37 15.42
CA TRP A 180 -3.31 -10.71 16.00
C TRP A 180 -2.10 -11.59 15.73
N THR A 181 -2.03 -12.73 16.41
CA THR A 181 -0.99 -13.76 16.21
C THR A 181 -0.76 -14.05 14.73
N GLY A 182 0.46 -13.88 14.25
CA GLY A 182 0.84 -14.10 12.85
C GLY A 182 2.17 -13.46 12.49
N GLU A 183 2.73 -13.94 11.40
CA GLU A 183 4.04 -13.57 10.88
C GLU A 183 3.92 -12.80 9.55
N HIS A 184 5.08 -12.37 9.01
CA HIS A 184 5.19 -11.72 7.70
C HIS A 184 5.00 -12.71 6.55
N ASN A 185 3.78 -13.24 6.38
CA ASN A 185 3.50 -14.29 5.40
C ASN A 185 2.09 -14.22 4.81
N TRP A 186 1.87 -15.00 3.74
CA TRP A 186 0.62 -15.02 3.00
C TRP A 186 -0.59 -15.55 3.80
N ILE A 187 -0.38 -16.37 4.83
CA ILE A 187 -1.48 -16.84 5.70
C ILE A 187 -2.09 -15.65 6.45
N PHE A 188 -1.22 -14.78 6.99
CA PHE A 188 -1.67 -13.55 7.65
C PHE A 188 -2.35 -12.61 6.65
N TRP A 189 -1.75 -12.39 5.48
CA TRP A 189 -2.26 -11.43 4.51
C TRP A 189 -3.57 -11.83 3.86
N ASP A 190 -3.85 -13.14 3.69
CA ASP A 190 -5.17 -13.62 3.26
C ASP A 190 -6.27 -13.24 4.25
N ALA A 191 -6.03 -13.46 5.55
CA ALA A 191 -6.95 -13.05 6.60
C ALA A 191 -7.09 -11.51 6.67
N ALA A 192 -5.99 -10.78 6.51
CA ALA A 192 -5.97 -9.32 6.58
C ALA A 192 -6.75 -8.68 5.42
N VAL A 193 -6.55 -9.14 4.19
CA VAL A 193 -7.29 -8.61 3.04
C VAL A 193 -8.78 -8.91 3.16
N LYS A 194 -9.15 -10.11 3.64
CA LYS A 194 -10.56 -10.42 3.91
C LYS A 194 -11.18 -9.44 4.90
N LYS A 195 -10.51 -9.16 6.02
CA LYS A 195 -10.98 -8.18 7.01
C LYS A 195 -11.11 -6.78 6.41
N ALA A 196 -10.18 -6.35 5.56
CA ALA A 196 -10.26 -5.06 4.87
C ALA A 196 -11.47 -4.98 3.92
N PHE A 197 -11.78 -6.07 3.18
CA PHE A 197 -13.01 -6.15 2.39
C PHE A 197 -14.27 -6.03 3.25
N ASP A 198 -14.32 -6.73 4.38
CA ASP A 198 -15.46 -6.65 5.31
C ASP A 198 -15.57 -5.25 5.96
N TYR A 199 -14.46 -4.54 6.14
CA TYR A 199 -14.43 -3.18 6.67
C TYR A 199 -14.98 -2.14 5.69
N PHE A 200 -14.52 -2.17 4.43
CA PHE A 200 -14.88 -1.17 3.43
C PHE A 200 -16.18 -1.47 2.69
N PHE A 201 -16.45 -2.73 2.38
CA PHE A 201 -17.60 -3.14 1.57
C PHE A 201 -18.67 -3.80 2.44
N LYS A 202 -19.22 -2.99 3.36
CA LYS A 202 -20.36 -3.42 4.18
C LYS A 202 -21.57 -3.56 3.27
N GLY A 203 -21.94 -4.81 2.95
CA GLY A 203 -23.17 -5.15 2.23
C GLY A 203 -24.38 -5.04 3.12
#